data_18d3d90a55dcb77b68b603987453f1bb
#
_entry.id   18d3d90a55dcb77b68b603987453f1bb
#
_cell.length_a   1.000
_cell.length_b   1.000
_cell.length_c   1.000
_cell.angle_alpha   90.00
_cell.angle_beta   90.00
_cell.angle_gamma   90.00
#
_symmetry.space_group_name_H-M   'P 1'
#
loop_
_entity.id
_entity.type
_entity.pdbx_description
1 polymer ?
#
loop_
_entity_poly.entity_id
_entity_poly.type
_entity_poly.pdbx_seq_one_letter_code
_entity_poly.pdbx_strand_id
1 'polypeptide(L)'
;MTVLLETRQLQKRFSMRPGLLGRMAGKPVQAVHAVNEVSLQVRKGEVLGVVGESGCGKSTLGRMLAGLLPQSGGEIAWEGRPADVASAGYHRAVQMVFQNPYASLNPRLRIGRAITEGAVYHRMVSRARAAELAGELLQQVGLDPSYAERYPHEFSGGQRQRVAIARALALRPRLLICDEAVSALDVSVQAQIINLFMQLRREHGLTYVFISHNLAVVEHMSDRVAIMYLGRVVESGDARSVFAAPNHPYTRALLADAPRLGGGTASHQPIRGELPSPLAPPTGCAFHPRCPHASARCAAEVPLLRDIGGRLSACHLND
;
A
#
# COMPACT_ATOMS: atom_id res chain seq x y z
N MET A 1 7.72 7.23 19.50
CA MET A 1 6.81 7.69 18.43
C MET A 1 5.44 7.08 18.67
N THR A 2 4.36 7.89 18.55
CA THR A 2 2.98 7.45 18.82
C THR A 2 2.44 6.64 17.66
N VAL A 3 1.76 5.50 17.92
CA VAL A 3 1.08 4.70 16.89
C VAL A 3 -0.18 5.45 16.45
N LEU A 4 -0.31 5.68 15.15
CA LEU A 4 -1.46 6.34 14.52
C LEU A 4 -2.52 5.32 14.10
N LEU A 5 -2.09 4.23 13.45
CA LEU A 5 -2.94 3.14 13.00
C LEU A 5 -2.30 1.81 13.37
N GLU A 6 -3.09 0.87 13.86
CA GLU A 6 -2.67 -0.50 14.17
C GLU A 6 -3.66 -1.49 13.57
N THR A 7 -3.15 -2.59 13.03
CA THR A 7 -3.97 -3.75 12.67
C THR A 7 -3.62 -4.94 13.53
N ARG A 8 -4.62 -5.73 13.90
CA ARG A 8 -4.46 -6.96 14.69
C ARG A 8 -5.11 -8.10 13.95
N GLN A 9 -4.30 -9.06 13.50
CA GLN A 9 -4.74 -10.27 12.77
C GLN A 9 -5.73 -9.96 11.64
N LEU A 10 -5.49 -8.88 10.89
CA LEU A 10 -6.39 -8.39 9.87
C LEU A 10 -6.53 -9.42 8.75
N GLN A 11 -7.77 -9.73 8.34
CA GLN A 11 -8.08 -10.74 7.33
C GLN A 11 -9.03 -10.22 6.27
N LYS A 12 -8.77 -10.63 5.02
CA LYS A 12 -9.71 -10.48 3.91
C LYS A 12 -9.82 -11.75 3.10
N ARG A 13 -11.04 -12.27 3.03
CA ARG A 13 -11.39 -13.44 2.22
C ARG A 13 -12.40 -13.03 1.16
N PHE A 14 -12.16 -13.40 -0.07
CA PHE A 14 -13.11 -13.25 -1.17
C PHE A 14 -13.70 -14.61 -1.51
N SER A 15 -14.99 -14.81 -1.24
CA SER A 15 -15.69 -16.05 -1.56
C SER A 15 -16.03 -16.09 -3.05
N MET A 16 -15.50 -17.06 -3.75
CA MET A 16 -15.85 -17.35 -5.15
C MET A 16 -16.96 -18.42 -5.17
N ARG A 17 -18.21 -17.95 -5.31
CA ARG A 17 -19.35 -18.89 -5.41
C ARG A 17 -19.33 -19.56 -6.78
N PRO A 18 -19.39 -20.89 -6.87
CA PRO A 18 -19.52 -21.56 -8.15
C PRO A 18 -20.81 -21.13 -8.85
N GLY A 19 -20.78 -21.04 -10.17
CA GLY A 19 -21.98 -20.75 -10.97
C GLY A 19 -23.08 -21.80 -10.75
N LEU A 20 -24.30 -21.53 -11.26
CA LEU A 20 -25.48 -22.40 -11.05
C LEU A 20 -25.18 -23.89 -11.30
N LEU A 21 -24.54 -24.23 -12.42
CA LEU A 21 -24.15 -25.59 -12.77
C LEU A 21 -23.12 -26.21 -11.78
N GLY A 22 -22.18 -25.38 -11.31
CA GLY A 22 -21.20 -25.81 -10.30
C GLY A 22 -21.82 -26.06 -8.93
N ARG A 23 -22.86 -25.27 -8.55
CA ARG A 23 -23.64 -25.48 -7.32
C ARG A 23 -24.45 -26.79 -7.38
N MET A 24 -25.07 -27.07 -8.54
CA MET A 24 -25.77 -28.34 -8.76
C MET A 24 -24.82 -29.55 -8.74
N ALA A 25 -23.58 -29.36 -9.18
CA ALA A 25 -22.51 -30.38 -9.14
C ALA A 25 -21.81 -30.50 -7.77
N GLY A 26 -22.28 -29.81 -6.72
CA GLY A 26 -21.70 -29.89 -5.36
C GLY A 26 -20.28 -29.29 -5.23
N LYS A 27 -19.84 -28.43 -6.16
CA LYS A 27 -18.49 -27.83 -6.08
C LYS A 27 -18.39 -26.95 -4.84
N PRO A 28 -17.32 -27.10 -4.02
CA PRO A 28 -17.14 -26.30 -2.82
C PRO A 28 -16.95 -24.83 -3.17
N VAL A 29 -17.39 -23.95 -2.27
CA VAL A 29 -17.09 -22.52 -2.35
C VAL A 29 -15.60 -22.33 -2.10
N GLN A 30 -14.89 -21.82 -3.07
CA GLN A 30 -13.47 -21.46 -2.93
C GLN A 30 -13.36 -20.07 -2.32
N ALA A 31 -12.34 -19.85 -1.50
CA ALA A 31 -12.05 -18.53 -0.94
C ALA A 31 -10.60 -18.13 -1.23
N VAL A 32 -10.43 -16.92 -1.75
CA VAL A 32 -9.11 -16.29 -1.88
C VAL A 32 -8.79 -15.58 -0.57
N HIS A 33 -7.72 -15.97 0.10
CA HIS A 33 -7.19 -15.32 1.29
C HIS A 33 -6.25 -14.20 0.88
N ALA A 34 -6.80 -13.04 0.50
CA ALA A 34 -6.01 -11.92 -0.01
C ALA A 34 -5.19 -11.20 1.07
N VAL A 35 -5.70 -11.15 2.31
CA VAL A 35 -4.99 -10.69 3.50
C VAL A 35 -5.24 -11.71 4.59
N ASN A 36 -4.17 -12.19 5.24
CA ASN A 36 -4.22 -13.30 6.16
C ASN A 36 -3.42 -13.01 7.44
N GLU A 37 -4.13 -12.65 8.51
CA GLU A 37 -3.60 -12.38 9.86
C GLU A 37 -2.51 -11.29 9.88
N VAL A 38 -2.70 -10.22 9.12
CA VAL A 38 -1.74 -9.11 9.07
C VAL A 38 -1.87 -8.25 10.32
N SER A 39 -0.78 -8.20 11.10
CA SER A 39 -0.61 -7.30 12.24
C SER A 39 0.53 -6.34 11.93
N LEU A 40 0.24 -5.04 11.90
CA LEU A 40 1.21 -3.98 11.65
C LEU A 40 0.84 -2.70 12.37
N GLN A 41 1.83 -1.85 12.59
CA GLN A 41 1.67 -0.54 13.19
C GLN A 41 2.23 0.53 12.28
N VAL A 42 1.46 1.60 12.11
CA VAL A 42 1.87 2.84 11.41
C VAL A 42 2.02 3.93 12.45
N ARG A 43 3.21 4.52 12.56
CA ARG A 43 3.52 5.57 13.53
C ARG A 43 3.24 6.95 12.94
N LYS A 44 2.89 7.91 13.77
CA LYS A 44 2.64 9.28 13.32
C LYS A 44 3.89 9.89 12.68
N GLY A 45 3.74 10.43 11.48
CA GLY A 45 4.80 11.09 10.72
C GLY A 45 5.78 10.13 10.03
N GLU A 46 5.60 8.78 10.13
CA GLU A 46 6.47 7.84 9.40
C GLU A 46 5.96 7.55 7.99
N VAL A 47 6.86 7.03 7.16
CA VAL A 47 6.56 6.34 5.93
C VAL A 47 6.76 4.84 6.16
N LEU A 48 5.66 4.08 6.20
CA LEU A 48 5.70 2.62 6.20
C LEU A 48 5.62 2.12 4.75
N GLY A 49 6.70 1.55 4.23
CA GLY A 49 6.73 0.86 2.95
C GLY A 49 6.06 -0.51 3.05
N VAL A 50 5.20 -0.85 2.09
CA VAL A 50 4.61 -2.19 1.96
C VAL A 50 5.01 -2.77 0.62
N VAL A 51 5.77 -3.87 0.64
CA VAL A 51 6.44 -4.44 -0.54
C VAL A 51 6.11 -5.92 -0.69
N GLY A 52 6.21 -6.42 -1.90
CA GLY A 52 6.00 -7.83 -2.25
C GLY A 52 5.61 -8.00 -3.71
N GLU A 53 5.61 -9.23 -4.20
CA GLU A 53 5.23 -9.56 -5.57
C GLU A 53 3.79 -9.10 -5.91
N SER A 54 3.51 -8.93 -7.22
CA SER A 54 2.15 -8.62 -7.67
C SER A 54 1.16 -9.72 -7.22
N GLY A 55 -0.03 -9.32 -6.80
CA GLY A 55 -1.05 -10.26 -6.31
C GLY A 55 -0.88 -10.75 -4.88
N CYS A 56 0.18 -10.36 -4.13
CA CYS A 56 0.38 -10.82 -2.75
C CYS A 56 -0.54 -10.17 -1.70
N GLY A 57 -1.47 -9.26 -2.10
CA GLY A 57 -2.47 -8.68 -1.20
C GLY A 57 -2.24 -7.24 -0.77
N LYS A 58 -1.19 -6.55 -1.21
CA LYS A 58 -0.84 -5.16 -0.82
C LYS A 58 -1.97 -4.14 -1.04
N SER A 59 -2.50 -4.08 -2.26
CA SER A 59 -3.60 -3.15 -2.60
C SER A 59 -4.88 -3.49 -1.85
N THR A 60 -5.14 -4.77 -1.56
CA THR A 60 -6.26 -5.20 -0.72
C THR A 60 -6.08 -4.67 0.70
N LEU A 61 -4.88 -4.83 1.27
CA LEU A 61 -4.54 -4.26 2.57
C LEU A 61 -4.73 -2.74 2.58
N GLY A 62 -4.18 -2.02 1.60
CA GLY A 62 -4.33 -0.57 1.48
C GLY A 62 -5.79 -0.11 1.45
N ARG A 63 -6.64 -0.78 0.68
CA ARG A 63 -8.09 -0.48 0.61
C ARG A 63 -8.80 -0.76 1.92
N MET A 64 -8.41 -1.79 2.67
CA MET A 64 -8.95 -2.06 4.01
C MET A 64 -8.55 -0.95 4.98
N LEU A 65 -7.27 -0.55 4.99
CA LEU A 65 -6.78 0.55 5.82
C LEU A 65 -7.44 1.88 5.47
N ALA A 66 -7.82 2.10 4.21
CA ALA A 66 -8.56 3.30 3.78
C ALA A 66 -10.06 3.24 4.11
N GLY A 67 -10.58 2.14 4.66
CA GLY A 67 -12.02 1.94 4.89
C GLY A 67 -12.84 1.72 3.62
N LEU A 68 -12.18 1.47 2.46
CA LEU A 68 -12.83 1.23 1.16
C LEU A 68 -13.25 -0.23 0.97
N LEU A 69 -12.73 -1.13 1.81
CA LEU A 69 -13.00 -2.55 1.76
C LEU A 69 -13.13 -3.09 3.18
N PRO A 70 -14.31 -3.65 3.56
CA PRO A 70 -14.49 -4.19 4.88
C PRO A 70 -13.63 -5.45 5.09
N GLN A 71 -13.09 -5.60 6.29
CA GLN A 71 -12.36 -6.79 6.72
C GLN A 71 -13.31 -8.00 6.84
N SER A 72 -12.75 -9.20 6.71
CA SER A 72 -13.44 -10.47 6.99
C SER A 72 -13.16 -10.97 8.42
N GLY A 73 -12.14 -10.43 9.07
CA GLY A 73 -11.73 -10.74 10.44
C GLY A 73 -10.59 -9.83 10.88
N GLY A 74 -10.27 -9.87 12.16
CA GLY A 74 -9.28 -8.99 12.78
C GLY A 74 -9.82 -7.58 13.05
N GLU A 75 -8.95 -6.70 13.49
CA GLU A 75 -9.30 -5.36 13.95
C GLU A 75 -8.38 -4.30 13.35
N ILE A 76 -8.94 -3.09 13.16
CA ILE A 76 -8.19 -1.86 12.87
C ILE A 76 -8.41 -0.92 14.04
N ALA A 77 -7.32 -0.41 14.61
CA ALA A 77 -7.35 0.62 15.65
C ALA A 77 -6.75 1.93 15.12
N TRP A 78 -7.37 3.03 15.48
CA TRP A 78 -6.93 4.39 15.19
C TRP A 78 -6.64 5.12 16.50
N GLU A 79 -5.42 5.59 16.66
CA GLU A 79 -4.96 6.25 17.91
C GLU A 79 -5.28 5.44 19.18
N GLY A 80 -5.04 4.13 19.10
CA GLY A 80 -5.24 3.21 20.23
C GLY A 80 -6.69 2.81 20.52
N ARG A 81 -7.67 3.26 19.71
CA ARG A 81 -9.09 2.90 19.85
C ARG A 81 -9.58 2.11 18.63
N PRO A 82 -10.54 1.20 18.78
CA PRO A 82 -11.17 0.53 17.64
C PRO A 82 -11.67 1.57 16.64
N ALA A 83 -11.30 1.41 15.37
CA ALA A 83 -11.64 2.36 14.31
C ALA A 83 -13.01 2.05 13.72
N ASP A 84 -13.90 3.04 13.70
CA ASP A 84 -15.05 3.01 12.79
C ASP A 84 -14.60 3.47 11.40
N VAL A 85 -14.10 2.51 10.61
CA VAL A 85 -13.53 2.75 9.28
C VAL A 85 -14.57 3.22 8.25
N ALA A 86 -15.88 3.09 8.56
CA ALA A 86 -16.97 3.59 7.72
C ALA A 86 -17.36 5.04 8.06
N SER A 87 -16.87 5.58 9.17
CA SER A 87 -17.24 6.93 9.59
C SER A 87 -16.68 8.03 8.68
N ALA A 88 -17.42 9.12 8.55
CA ALA A 88 -16.98 10.31 7.83
C ALA A 88 -15.71 10.93 8.44
N GLY A 89 -15.52 10.78 9.75
CA GLY A 89 -14.31 11.23 10.46
C GLY A 89 -13.07 10.46 10.03
N TYR A 90 -13.18 9.12 9.95
CA TYR A 90 -12.12 8.26 9.50
C TYR A 90 -11.75 8.53 8.03
N HIS A 91 -12.75 8.61 7.14
CA HIS A 91 -12.52 8.90 5.73
C HIS A 91 -11.90 10.28 5.48
N ARG A 92 -12.11 11.27 6.33
CA ARG A 92 -11.36 12.54 6.26
C ARG A 92 -9.92 12.37 6.69
N ALA A 93 -9.68 11.63 7.78
CA ALA A 93 -8.35 11.46 8.36
C ALA A 93 -7.44 10.53 7.54
N VAL A 94 -8.03 9.57 6.81
CA VAL A 94 -7.33 8.57 5.99
C VAL A 94 -7.75 8.72 4.53
N GLN A 95 -6.81 9.06 3.68
CA GLN A 95 -7.05 9.21 2.23
C GLN A 95 -6.19 8.24 1.43
N MET A 96 -6.62 7.94 0.21
CA MET A 96 -5.92 7.02 -0.68
C MET A 96 -5.62 7.67 -2.03
N VAL A 97 -4.36 7.51 -2.47
CA VAL A 97 -3.90 7.85 -3.82
C VAL A 97 -3.73 6.54 -4.59
N PHE A 98 -4.48 6.39 -5.68
CA PHE A 98 -4.55 5.15 -6.45
C PHE A 98 -3.46 5.07 -7.53
N GLN A 99 -3.15 3.85 -7.96
CA GLN A 99 -2.23 3.52 -9.04
C GLN A 99 -2.62 4.18 -10.37
N ASN A 100 -3.91 4.16 -10.73
CA ASN A 100 -4.42 4.72 -11.97
C ASN A 100 -5.15 6.05 -11.70
N PRO A 101 -4.50 7.20 -11.97
CA PRO A 101 -5.13 8.50 -11.77
C PRO A 101 -6.32 8.75 -12.70
N TYR A 102 -6.36 8.09 -13.88
CA TYR A 102 -7.50 8.19 -14.81
C TYR A 102 -8.79 7.65 -14.20
N ALA A 103 -8.71 6.50 -13.53
CA ALA A 103 -9.89 5.89 -12.90
C ALA A 103 -10.33 6.65 -11.64
N SER A 104 -9.48 7.48 -11.09
CA SER A 104 -9.75 8.20 -9.84
C SER A 104 -10.41 9.56 -10.03
N LEU A 105 -10.36 10.15 -11.24
CA LEU A 105 -10.93 11.46 -11.55
C LEU A 105 -12.16 11.30 -12.45
N ASN A 106 -13.27 11.93 -12.10
CA ASN A 106 -14.44 11.98 -12.96
C ASN A 106 -14.14 12.84 -14.21
N PRO A 107 -14.14 12.27 -15.44
CA PRO A 107 -13.75 12.99 -16.64
C PRO A 107 -14.70 14.12 -17.04
N ARG A 108 -15.89 14.17 -16.45
CA ARG A 108 -16.93 15.18 -16.71
C ARG A 108 -16.83 16.41 -15.79
N LEU A 109 -15.98 16.35 -14.76
CA LEU A 109 -15.78 17.45 -13.83
C LEU A 109 -14.52 18.22 -14.19
N ARG A 110 -14.56 19.56 -14.03
CA ARG A 110 -13.36 20.39 -14.04
C ARG A 110 -12.46 20.04 -12.85
N ILE A 111 -11.18 20.22 -13.00
CA ILE A 111 -10.17 19.85 -11.99
C ILE A 111 -10.42 20.52 -10.65
N GLY A 112 -10.71 21.82 -10.63
CA GLY A 112 -10.99 22.53 -9.38
C GLY A 112 -12.14 21.92 -8.59
N ARG A 113 -13.22 21.52 -9.29
CA ARG A 113 -14.34 20.82 -8.65
C ARG A 113 -13.97 19.41 -8.19
N ALA A 114 -13.23 18.67 -9.02
CA ALA A 114 -12.80 17.31 -8.68
C ALA A 114 -11.90 17.29 -7.43
N ILE A 115 -11.04 18.31 -7.25
CA ILE A 115 -10.20 18.46 -6.07
C ILE A 115 -11.03 18.78 -4.82
N THR A 116 -11.97 19.71 -4.92
CA THR A 116 -12.64 20.31 -3.75
C THR A 116 -13.97 19.68 -3.38
N GLU A 117 -14.51 18.78 -4.20
CA GLU A 117 -15.82 18.13 -3.99
C GLU A 117 -15.94 17.48 -2.60
N GLY A 118 -14.89 16.75 -2.17
CA GLY A 118 -14.85 16.12 -0.84
C GLY A 118 -14.87 17.15 0.29
N ALA A 119 -14.09 18.23 0.19
CA ALA A 119 -14.03 19.27 1.21
C ALA A 119 -15.36 20.03 1.32
N VAL A 120 -16.02 20.28 0.20
CA VAL A 120 -17.38 20.89 0.18
C VAL A 120 -18.41 19.93 0.74
N TYR A 121 -18.38 18.65 0.36
CA TYR A 121 -19.30 17.62 0.88
C TYR A 121 -19.21 17.48 2.41
N HIS A 122 -18.00 17.44 2.94
CA HIS A 122 -17.74 17.38 4.38
C HIS A 122 -17.89 18.74 5.09
N ARG A 123 -18.33 19.79 4.39
CA ARG A 123 -18.54 21.16 4.93
C ARG A 123 -17.27 21.77 5.54
N MET A 124 -16.08 21.35 5.08
CA MET A 124 -14.79 21.91 5.49
C MET A 124 -14.55 23.27 4.86
N VAL A 125 -15.13 23.50 3.67
CA VAL A 125 -15.07 24.76 2.92
C VAL A 125 -16.44 25.04 2.31
N SER A 126 -16.83 26.31 2.23
CA SER A 126 -18.03 26.73 1.52
C SER A 126 -17.83 26.64 0.00
N ARG A 127 -18.93 26.53 -0.76
CA ARG A 127 -18.85 26.53 -2.24
C ARG A 127 -18.21 27.80 -2.80
N ALA A 128 -18.38 28.94 -2.12
CA ALA A 128 -17.80 30.20 -2.52
C ALA A 128 -16.26 30.22 -2.42
N ARG A 129 -15.71 29.51 -1.44
CA ARG A 129 -14.24 29.40 -1.23
C ARG A 129 -13.60 28.18 -1.89
N ALA A 130 -14.40 27.34 -2.57
CA ALA A 130 -13.89 26.13 -3.20
C ALA A 130 -12.87 26.43 -4.33
N ALA A 131 -13.08 27.50 -5.10
CA ALA A 131 -12.18 27.90 -6.17
C ALA A 131 -10.81 28.37 -5.62
N GLU A 132 -10.80 29.13 -4.53
CA GLU A 132 -9.60 29.57 -3.82
C GLU A 132 -8.80 28.34 -3.33
N LEU A 133 -9.47 27.41 -2.62
CA LEU A 133 -8.85 26.18 -2.15
C LEU A 133 -8.29 25.32 -3.30
N ALA A 134 -8.98 25.26 -4.44
CA ALA A 134 -8.48 24.53 -5.60
C ALA A 134 -7.17 25.09 -6.12
N GLY A 135 -7.08 26.44 -6.22
CA GLY A 135 -5.86 27.14 -6.63
C GLY A 135 -4.68 26.90 -5.68
N GLU A 136 -4.92 27.00 -4.35
CA GLU A 136 -3.92 26.72 -3.32
C GLU A 136 -3.39 25.28 -3.42
N LEU A 137 -4.28 24.30 -3.56
CA LEU A 137 -3.92 22.89 -3.63
C LEU A 137 -3.17 22.56 -4.94
N LEU A 138 -3.55 23.17 -6.08
CA LEU A 138 -2.82 23.02 -7.32
C LEU A 138 -1.39 23.56 -7.18
N GLN A 139 -1.23 24.73 -6.58
CA GLN A 139 0.09 25.31 -6.32
C GLN A 139 0.94 24.43 -5.40
N GLN A 140 0.36 23.85 -4.33
CA GLN A 140 1.07 22.94 -3.42
C GLN A 140 1.61 21.69 -4.13
N VAL A 141 0.94 21.21 -5.18
CA VAL A 141 1.41 20.06 -5.96
C VAL A 141 2.23 20.48 -7.20
N GLY A 142 2.60 21.76 -7.31
CA GLY A 142 3.42 22.30 -8.40
C GLY A 142 2.70 22.38 -9.75
N LEU A 143 1.40 22.68 -9.72
CA LEU A 143 0.58 22.98 -10.91
C LEU A 143 0.10 24.43 -10.88
N ASP A 144 -0.12 25.01 -12.07
CA ASP A 144 -0.68 26.34 -12.20
C ASP A 144 -2.13 26.39 -11.69
N PRO A 145 -2.50 27.36 -10.81
CA PRO A 145 -3.87 27.52 -10.33
C PRO A 145 -4.92 27.65 -11.44
N SER A 146 -4.58 28.23 -12.59
CA SER A 146 -5.48 28.34 -13.74
C SER A 146 -5.96 27.01 -14.29
N TYR A 147 -5.24 25.92 -13.98
CA TYR A 147 -5.62 24.57 -14.39
C TYR A 147 -6.90 24.06 -13.70
N ALA A 148 -7.40 24.76 -12.68
CA ALA A 148 -8.67 24.45 -12.03
C ALA A 148 -9.85 24.38 -13.01
N GLU A 149 -9.80 25.18 -14.10
CA GLU A 149 -10.85 25.26 -15.12
C GLU A 149 -10.78 24.18 -16.20
N ARG A 150 -9.66 23.45 -16.28
CA ARG A 150 -9.44 22.37 -17.27
C ARG A 150 -10.12 21.08 -16.87
N TYR A 151 -10.22 20.17 -17.84
CA TYR A 151 -10.74 18.82 -17.64
C TYR A 151 -9.60 17.79 -17.52
N PRO A 152 -9.82 16.62 -16.87
CA PRO A 152 -8.79 15.60 -16.70
C PRO A 152 -8.10 15.14 -17.98
N HIS A 153 -8.81 15.10 -19.12
CA HIS A 153 -8.24 14.65 -20.40
C HIS A 153 -7.20 15.60 -20.97
N GLU A 154 -7.14 16.85 -20.51
CA GLU A 154 -6.15 17.87 -20.95
C GLU A 154 -4.81 17.75 -20.21
N PHE A 155 -4.65 16.77 -19.31
CA PHE A 155 -3.47 16.60 -18.47
C PHE A 155 -2.64 15.38 -18.86
N SER A 156 -1.31 15.47 -18.72
CA SER A 156 -0.42 14.32 -18.76
C SER A 156 -0.63 13.37 -17.58
N GLY A 157 -0.09 12.16 -17.65
CA GLY A 157 -0.17 11.16 -16.55
C GLY A 157 0.36 11.72 -15.23
N GLY A 158 1.53 12.33 -15.24
CA GLY A 158 2.13 12.94 -14.04
C GLY A 158 1.35 14.13 -13.49
N GLN A 159 0.78 14.96 -14.36
CA GLN A 159 -0.10 16.06 -13.94
C GLN A 159 -1.39 15.53 -13.28
N ARG A 160 -2.01 14.48 -13.84
CA ARG A 160 -3.17 13.84 -13.23
C ARG A 160 -2.86 13.23 -11.87
N GLN A 161 -1.66 12.67 -11.71
CA GLN A 161 -1.22 12.16 -10.43
C GLN A 161 -1.09 13.26 -9.39
N ARG A 162 -0.54 14.43 -9.77
CA ARG A 162 -0.49 15.62 -8.91
C ARG A 162 -1.89 16.10 -8.53
N VAL A 163 -2.86 16.08 -9.46
CA VAL A 163 -4.26 16.40 -9.17
C VAL A 163 -4.88 15.40 -8.20
N ALA A 164 -4.61 14.09 -8.35
CA ALA A 164 -5.09 13.07 -7.42
C ALA A 164 -4.52 13.27 -6.00
N ILE A 165 -3.25 13.68 -5.90
CA ILE A 165 -2.62 14.07 -4.63
C ILE A 165 -3.31 15.31 -4.05
N ALA A 166 -3.51 16.38 -4.85
CA ALA A 166 -4.19 17.60 -4.43
C ALA A 166 -5.60 17.31 -3.89
N ARG A 167 -6.35 16.42 -4.56
CA ARG A 167 -7.67 15.97 -4.11
C ARG A 167 -7.62 15.28 -2.74
N ALA A 168 -6.64 14.42 -2.51
CA ALA A 168 -6.46 13.76 -1.23
C ALA A 168 -6.12 14.77 -0.12
N LEU A 169 -5.28 15.78 -0.41
CA LEU A 169 -4.90 16.84 0.52
C LEU A 169 -6.06 17.78 0.89
N ALA A 170 -7.08 17.93 0.02
CA ALA A 170 -8.23 18.78 0.26
C ALA A 170 -8.98 18.47 1.56
N LEU A 171 -8.90 17.22 2.03
CA LEU A 171 -9.51 16.76 3.28
C LEU A 171 -8.58 16.89 4.50
N ARG A 172 -7.36 17.43 4.32
CA ARG A 172 -6.32 17.58 5.35
C ARG A 172 -6.10 16.25 6.09
N PRO A 173 -5.73 15.17 5.38
CA PRO A 173 -5.59 13.86 5.97
C PRO A 173 -4.42 13.82 6.95
N ARG A 174 -4.46 12.85 7.85
CA ARG A 174 -3.35 12.52 8.76
C ARG A 174 -2.58 11.29 8.28
N LEU A 175 -3.23 10.45 7.47
CA LEU A 175 -2.63 9.27 6.83
C LEU A 175 -2.98 9.27 5.34
N LEU A 176 -1.96 9.12 4.51
CA LEU A 176 -2.09 8.91 3.07
C LEU A 176 -1.63 7.50 2.72
N ILE A 177 -2.52 6.74 2.08
CA ILE A 177 -2.21 5.42 1.55
C ILE A 177 -1.94 5.59 0.06
N CYS A 178 -0.70 5.35 -0.35
CA CYS A 178 -0.25 5.46 -1.73
C CYS A 178 -0.17 4.05 -2.33
N ASP A 179 -1.18 3.64 -3.10
CA ASP A 179 -1.25 2.32 -3.73
C ASP A 179 -0.65 2.40 -5.13
N GLU A 180 0.63 2.00 -5.26
CA GLU A 180 1.41 2.04 -6.48
C GLU A 180 1.35 3.40 -7.22
N ALA A 181 1.33 4.48 -6.45
CA ALA A 181 1.04 5.84 -6.94
C ALA A 181 2.02 6.38 -7.98
N VAL A 182 3.12 5.69 -8.25
CA VAL A 182 4.15 6.11 -9.24
C VAL A 182 4.42 5.04 -10.32
N SER A 183 3.85 3.84 -10.21
CA SER A 183 4.21 2.69 -11.07
C SER A 183 3.86 2.86 -12.56
N ALA A 184 2.85 3.67 -12.87
CA ALA A 184 2.38 3.92 -14.23
C ALA A 184 3.03 5.14 -14.89
N LEU A 185 4.07 5.73 -14.27
CA LEU A 185 4.72 6.94 -14.71
C LEU A 185 6.15 6.67 -15.20
N ASP A 186 6.63 7.50 -16.11
CA ASP A 186 8.03 7.50 -16.56
C ASP A 186 8.99 7.79 -15.39
N VAL A 187 10.21 7.24 -15.43
CA VAL A 187 11.21 7.33 -14.36
C VAL A 187 11.47 8.75 -13.86
N SER A 188 11.57 9.72 -14.79
CA SER A 188 11.79 11.13 -14.45
C SER A 188 10.59 11.73 -13.71
N VAL A 189 9.37 11.39 -14.13
CA VAL A 189 8.13 11.84 -13.50
C VAL A 189 7.94 11.15 -12.15
N GLN A 190 8.29 9.85 -12.03
CA GLN A 190 8.30 9.15 -10.75
C GLN A 190 9.14 9.88 -9.70
N ALA A 191 10.38 10.27 -10.05
CA ALA A 191 11.27 11.01 -9.14
C ALA A 191 10.65 12.34 -8.67
N GLN A 192 9.99 13.06 -9.57
CA GLN A 192 9.31 14.31 -9.21
C GLN A 192 8.13 14.07 -8.24
N ILE A 193 7.33 13.02 -8.44
CA ILE A 193 6.20 12.69 -7.55
C ILE A 193 6.71 12.20 -6.19
N ILE A 194 7.80 11.43 -6.16
CA ILE A 194 8.46 11.00 -4.91
C ILE A 194 8.92 12.22 -4.12
N ASN A 195 9.61 13.16 -4.76
CA ASN A 195 10.06 14.40 -4.13
C ASN A 195 8.87 15.22 -3.60
N LEU A 196 7.77 15.28 -4.35
CA LEU A 196 6.54 15.93 -3.90
C LEU A 196 5.98 15.27 -2.63
N PHE A 197 5.89 13.94 -2.56
CA PHE A 197 5.46 13.24 -1.33
C PHE A 197 6.37 13.56 -0.14
N MET A 198 7.70 13.57 -0.35
CA MET A 198 8.65 13.89 0.70
C MET A 198 8.56 15.35 1.16
N GLN A 199 8.29 16.30 0.24
CA GLN A 199 8.01 17.69 0.56
C GLN A 199 6.75 17.84 1.39
N LEU A 200 5.62 17.27 0.93
CA LEU A 200 4.34 17.31 1.62
C LEU A 200 4.41 16.68 3.02
N ARG A 201 5.21 15.60 3.19
CA ARG A 201 5.49 15.02 4.50
C ARG A 201 6.11 16.05 5.45
N ARG A 202 7.13 16.76 5.00
CA ARG A 202 7.83 17.75 5.83
C ARG A 202 6.94 18.96 6.17
N GLU A 203 6.17 19.43 5.20
CA GLU A 203 5.35 20.65 5.34
C GLU A 203 4.09 20.40 6.19
N HIS A 204 3.46 19.23 6.03
CA HIS A 204 2.17 18.94 6.67
C HIS A 204 2.25 17.87 7.78
N GLY A 205 3.42 17.31 8.05
CA GLY A 205 3.57 16.23 9.06
C GLY A 205 2.80 14.95 8.69
N LEU A 206 2.64 14.68 7.40
CA LEU A 206 1.84 13.55 6.90
C LEU A 206 2.49 12.20 7.25
N THR A 207 1.63 11.25 7.53
CA THR A 207 1.99 9.82 7.67
C THR A 207 1.66 9.11 6.37
N TYR A 208 2.50 8.16 5.94
CA TYR A 208 2.27 7.39 4.73
C TYR A 208 2.26 5.88 4.96
N VAL A 209 1.36 5.19 4.27
CA VAL A 209 1.53 3.77 3.90
C VAL A 209 1.82 3.75 2.40
N PHE A 210 3.07 3.46 2.04
CA PHE A 210 3.53 3.50 0.65
C PHE A 210 3.65 2.09 0.09
N ILE A 211 2.69 1.72 -0.76
CA ILE A 211 2.63 0.40 -1.40
C ILE A 211 3.34 0.50 -2.75
N SER A 212 4.33 -0.35 -2.97
CA SER A 212 5.04 -0.43 -4.24
C SER A 212 5.64 -1.81 -4.46
N HIS A 213 5.84 -2.18 -5.72
CA HIS A 213 6.69 -3.31 -6.10
C HIS A 213 8.12 -2.87 -6.44
N ASN A 214 8.39 -1.56 -6.55
CA ASN A 214 9.72 -1.02 -6.79
C ASN A 214 10.47 -0.82 -5.45
N LEU A 215 11.38 -1.74 -5.16
CA LEU A 215 12.17 -1.77 -3.93
C LEU A 215 13.05 -0.53 -3.76
N ALA A 216 13.65 -0.02 -4.84
CA ALA A 216 14.51 1.16 -4.77
C ALA A 216 13.74 2.42 -4.32
N VAL A 217 12.49 2.57 -4.80
CA VAL A 217 11.61 3.66 -4.36
C VAL A 217 11.27 3.53 -2.87
N VAL A 218 10.94 2.31 -2.43
CA VAL A 218 10.58 2.06 -1.03
C VAL A 218 11.79 2.25 -0.11
N GLU A 219 12.97 1.77 -0.49
CA GLU A 219 14.21 1.99 0.25
C GLU A 219 14.52 3.48 0.44
N HIS A 220 14.29 4.28 -0.61
CA HIS A 220 14.54 5.71 -0.57
C HIS A 220 13.55 6.49 0.31
N MET A 221 12.27 6.09 0.30
CA MET A 221 11.20 6.85 0.95
C MET A 221 10.89 6.42 2.38
N SER A 222 11.10 5.13 2.70
CA SER A 222 10.48 4.52 3.88
C SER A 222 11.39 4.57 5.10
N ASP A 223 10.80 4.88 6.24
CA ASP A 223 11.46 4.73 7.55
C ASP A 223 11.43 3.26 8.00
N ARG A 224 10.31 2.59 7.78
CA ARG A 224 10.11 1.16 8.05
C ARG A 224 9.47 0.47 6.87
N VAL A 225 9.67 -0.84 6.80
CA VAL A 225 9.12 -1.67 5.72
C VAL A 225 8.41 -2.90 6.27
N ALA A 226 7.35 -3.32 5.59
CA ALA A 226 6.66 -4.58 5.77
C ALA A 226 6.68 -5.35 4.44
N ILE A 227 7.31 -6.53 4.43
CA ILE A 227 7.41 -7.41 3.26
C ILE A 227 6.23 -8.38 3.30
N MET A 228 5.41 -8.38 2.25
CA MET A 228 4.23 -9.21 2.13
C MET A 228 4.43 -10.35 1.13
N TYR A 229 4.00 -11.54 1.51
CA TYR A 229 3.94 -12.73 0.66
C TYR A 229 2.63 -13.49 0.89
N LEU A 230 1.86 -13.77 -0.16
CA LEU A 230 0.58 -14.49 -0.11
C LEU A 230 -0.33 -14.05 1.06
N GLY A 231 -0.55 -12.75 1.17
CA GLY A 231 -1.44 -12.16 2.17
C GLY A 231 -0.88 -12.04 3.57
N ARG A 232 0.36 -12.46 3.84
CA ARG A 232 1.01 -12.39 5.16
C ARG A 232 2.19 -11.44 5.16
N VAL A 233 2.48 -10.80 6.29
CA VAL A 233 3.75 -10.12 6.52
C VAL A 233 4.79 -11.17 6.91
N VAL A 234 5.87 -11.28 6.14
CA VAL A 234 6.95 -12.26 6.38
C VAL A 234 8.18 -11.64 7.03
N GLU A 235 8.38 -10.34 6.83
CA GLU A 235 9.45 -9.57 7.48
C GLU A 235 9.02 -8.12 7.63
N SER A 236 9.38 -7.47 8.74
CA SER A 236 9.15 -6.04 8.97
C SER A 236 10.18 -5.45 9.92
N GLY A 237 10.57 -4.20 9.68
CA GLY A 237 11.53 -3.50 10.53
C GLY A 237 11.93 -2.15 9.96
N ASP A 238 12.99 -1.57 10.53
CA ASP A 238 13.65 -0.40 9.95
C ASP A 238 14.07 -0.69 8.51
N ALA A 239 13.76 0.22 7.58
CA ALA A 239 13.96 -0.03 6.15
C ALA A 239 15.44 -0.30 5.81
N ARG A 240 16.36 0.51 6.33
CA ARG A 240 17.79 0.35 6.07
C ARG A 240 18.29 -1.00 6.58
N SER A 241 17.84 -1.39 7.77
CA SER A 241 18.24 -2.65 8.40
C SER A 241 17.75 -3.88 7.63
N VAL A 242 16.47 -3.85 7.17
CA VAL A 242 15.87 -4.94 6.39
C VAL A 242 16.53 -5.06 5.02
N PHE A 243 16.80 -3.94 4.34
CA PHE A 243 17.41 -3.96 3.00
C PHE A 243 18.90 -4.31 3.02
N ALA A 244 19.62 -3.91 4.09
CA ALA A 244 21.06 -4.24 4.22
C ALA A 244 21.30 -5.71 4.59
N ALA A 245 20.49 -6.29 5.47
CA ALA A 245 20.68 -7.65 5.98
C ALA A 245 19.33 -8.35 6.23
N PRO A 246 18.59 -8.76 5.19
CA PRO A 246 17.28 -9.39 5.33
C PRO A 246 17.37 -10.74 6.07
N ASN A 247 16.40 -10.96 6.98
CA ASN A 247 16.30 -12.20 7.75
C ASN A 247 15.53 -13.29 6.99
N HIS A 248 14.51 -12.91 6.19
CA HIS A 248 13.69 -13.87 5.49
C HIS A 248 14.23 -14.19 4.09
N PRO A 249 14.31 -15.48 3.67
CA PRO A 249 14.81 -15.86 2.35
C PRO A 249 14.05 -15.23 1.17
N TYR A 250 12.76 -15.00 1.31
CA TYR A 250 11.96 -14.28 0.31
C TYR A 250 12.43 -12.83 0.14
N THR A 251 12.71 -12.11 1.24
CA THR A 251 13.23 -10.74 1.18
C THR A 251 14.60 -10.69 0.49
N ARG A 252 15.47 -11.67 0.78
CA ARG A 252 16.77 -11.82 0.08
C ARG A 252 16.60 -12.01 -1.41
N ALA A 253 15.66 -12.86 -1.81
CA ALA A 253 15.37 -13.13 -3.22
C ALA A 253 14.79 -11.91 -3.93
N LEU A 254 13.84 -11.17 -3.29
CA LEU A 254 13.29 -9.92 -3.83
C LEU A 254 14.38 -8.86 -4.05
N LEU A 255 15.32 -8.73 -3.12
CA LEU A 255 16.43 -7.77 -3.23
C LEU A 255 17.46 -8.16 -4.27
N ALA A 256 17.66 -9.47 -4.49
CA ALA A 256 18.55 -9.98 -5.54
C ALA A 256 17.97 -9.77 -6.94
N ASP A 257 16.64 -9.74 -7.07
CA ASP A 257 15.91 -9.51 -8.33
C ASP A 257 15.80 -8.01 -8.69
N ALA A 258 16.01 -7.11 -7.72
CA ALA A 258 15.90 -5.67 -7.95
C ALA A 258 17.11 -5.12 -8.71
N PRO A 259 16.94 -4.35 -9.80
CA PRO A 259 18.04 -3.71 -10.51
C PRO A 259 18.74 -2.69 -9.59
N ARG A 260 20.04 -2.88 -9.35
CA ARG A 260 20.87 -1.94 -8.60
C ARG A 260 21.70 -1.10 -9.56
N LEU A 261 21.57 0.23 -9.47
CA LEU A 261 22.45 1.16 -10.18
C LEU A 261 23.87 1.05 -9.58
N GLY A 262 24.85 0.59 -10.39
CA GLY A 262 26.27 0.56 -10.00
C GLY A 262 26.78 -0.72 -9.30
N GLY A 263 25.98 -1.74 -9.15
CA GLY A 263 26.44 -3.05 -8.67
C GLY A 263 27.05 -3.88 -9.81
N GLY A 264 28.32 -4.34 -9.63
CA GLY A 264 28.92 -5.33 -10.53
C GLY A 264 28.00 -6.55 -10.71
N THR A 265 28.34 -7.45 -11.62
CA THR A 265 27.65 -8.69 -12.00
C THR A 265 27.37 -9.63 -10.80
N ALA A 266 26.63 -9.16 -9.79
CA ALA A 266 26.04 -10.05 -8.82
C ALA A 266 25.08 -10.95 -9.60
N SER A 267 25.32 -12.26 -9.57
CA SER A 267 24.51 -13.24 -10.29
C SER A 267 23.04 -13.02 -9.95
N HIS A 268 22.32 -12.46 -10.90
CA HIS A 268 20.87 -12.33 -10.82
C HIS A 268 20.29 -13.73 -10.58
N GLN A 269 19.80 -13.99 -9.39
CA GLN A 269 19.15 -15.25 -9.05
C GLN A 269 17.64 -14.98 -8.92
N PRO A 270 16.90 -15.09 -10.06
CA PRO A 270 15.46 -14.87 -10.02
C PRO A 270 14.80 -15.81 -9.02
N ILE A 271 13.76 -15.34 -8.38
CA ILE A 271 12.96 -16.16 -7.47
C ILE A 271 12.43 -17.37 -8.26
N ARG A 272 12.87 -18.58 -7.89
CA ARG A 272 12.51 -19.80 -8.61
C ARG A 272 11.04 -20.14 -8.45
N GLY A 273 10.42 -20.62 -9.54
CA GLY A 273 9.03 -21.09 -9.57
C GLY A 273 7.99 -19.97 -9.59
N GLU A 274 6.78 -20.33 -9.94
CA GLU A 274 5.63 -19.42 -9.99
C GLU A 274 5.08 -19.13 -8.59
N LEU A 275 4.42 -17.97 -8.46
CA LEU A 275 3.70 -17.60 -7.23
C LEU A 275 2.58 -18.62 -7.00
N PRO A 276 2.53 -19.30 -5.85
CA PRO A 276 1.45 -20.24 -5.55
C PRO A 276 0.08 -19.58 -5.61
N SER A 277 -0.93 -20.34 -6.00
CA SER A 277 -2.29 -19.83 -6.12
C SER A 277 -2.84 -19.40 -4.75
N PRO A 278 -3.38 -18.19 -4.61
CA PRO A 278 -4.05 -17.77 -3.38
C PRO A 278 -5.36 -18.53 -3.09
N LEU A 279 -5.85 -19.33 -4.05
CA LEU A 279 -6.99 -20.24 -3.88
C LEU A 279 -6.61 -21.51 -3.14
N ALA A 280 -5.37 -21.97 -3.28
CA ALA A 280 -4.83 -23.14 -2.62
C ALA A 280 -3.43 -22.80 -2.06
N PRO A 281 -3.36 -21.97 -1.00
CA PRO A 281 -2.08 -21.59 -0.43
C PRO A 281 -1.35 -22.81 0.12
N PRO A 282 -0.02 -22.87 0.01
CA PRO A 282 0.78 -23.94 0.58
C PRO A 282 0.51 -24.10 2.10
N THR A 283 0.59 -25.31 2.59
CA THR A 283 0.57 -25.60 4.04
C THR A 283 1.86 -25.07 4.68
N GLY A 284 1.86 -24.84 5.99
CA GLY A 284 3.03 -24.33 6.70
C GLY A 284 3.49 -22.94 6.23
N CYS A 285 4.80 -22.78 6.03
CA CYS A 285 5.38 -21.57 5.50
C CYS A 285 4.96 -21.36 4.04
N ALA A 286 4.24 -20.28 3.73
CA ALA A 286 3.75 -20.03 2.39
C ALA A 286 4.86 -19.96 1.31
N PHE A 287 6.09 -19.60 1.71
CA PHE A 287 7.23 -19.51 0.80
C PHE A 287 7.98 -20.83 0.62
N HIS A 288 7.70 -21.89 1.39
CA HIS A 288 8.47 -23.14 1.38
C HIS A 288 8.66 -23.76 -0.02
N PRO A 289 7.68 -23.74 -0.96
CA PRO A 289 7.88 -24.35 -2.28
C PRO A 289 8.92 -23.66 -3.15
N ARG A 290 9.24 -22.40 -2.83
CA ARG A 290 10.18 -21.55 -3.57
C ARG A 290 11.46 -21.25 -2.76
N CYS A 291 11.52 -21.72 -1.51
CA CYS A 291 12.60 -21.43 -0.59
C CYS A 291 13.77 -22.40 -0.82
N PRO A 292 15.00 -21.90 -1.11
CA PRO A 292 16.17 -22.77 -1.27
C PRO A 292 16.60 -23.46 0.04
N HIS A 293 16.08 -23.01 1.18
CA HIS A 293 16.40 -23.51 2.53
C HIS A 293 15.19 -24.23 3.16
N ALA A 294 14.20 -24.65 2.36
CA ALA A 294 13.02 -25.33 2.88
C ALA A 294 13.36 -26.63 3.60
N SER A 295 12.75 -26.86 4.75
CA SER A 295 12.82 -28.10 5.54
C SER A 295 11.44 -28.73 5.66
N ALA A 296 11.37 -29.96 6.19
CA ALA A 296 10.11 -30.66 6.48
C ALA A 296 9.21 -29.83 7.42
N ARG A 297 9.80 -29.15 8.40
CA ARG A 297 9.10 -28.22 9.30
C ARG A 297 8.44 -27.08 8.55
N CYS A 298 9.10 -26.53 7.55
CA CYS A 298 8.53 -25.44 6.73
C CYS A 298 7.27 -25.84 5.97
N ALA A 299 7.13 -27.11 5.59
CA ALA A 299 5.93 -27.62 4.93
C ALA A 299 4.79 -27.90 5.92
N ALA A 300 5.12 -28.21 7.18
CA ALA A 300 4.15 -28.63 8.21
C ALA A 300 3.65 -27.45 9.06
N GLU A 301 4.52 -26.50 9.41
CA GLU A 301 4.24 -25.46 10.40
C GLU A 301 4.29 -24.06 9.79
N VAL A 302 3.31 -23.20 10.15
CA VAL A 302 3.33 -21.77 9.80
C VAL A 302 4.29 -21.06 10.75
N PRO A 303 5.37 -20.39 10.23
CA PRO A 303 6.28 -19.64 11.08
C PRO A 303 5.60 -18.43 11.69
N LEU A 304 5.83 -18.20 12.97
CA LEU A 304 5.34 -17.03 13.67
C LEU A 304 6.23 -15.81 13.37
N LEU A 305 5.62 -14.64 13.31
CA LEU A 305 6.36 -13.37 13.18
C LEU A 305 7.02 -13.04 14.54
N ARG A 306 8.34 -13.20 14.65
CA ARG A 306 9.12 -13.02 15.87
C ARG A 306 10.12 -11.88 15.74
N ASP A 307 10.48 -11.26 16.85
CA ASP A 307 11.52 -10.26 16.90
C ASP A 307 12.91 -10.93 16.81
N ILE A 308 13.67 -10.55 15.81
CA ILE A 308 15.03 -10.99 15.56
C ILE A 308 15.92 -9.75 15.48
N GLY A 309 16.47 -9.34 16.62
CA GLY A 309 17.37 -8.18 16.70
C GLY A 309 16.69 -6.86 16.31
N GLY A 310 15.47 -6.63 16.79
CA GLY A 310 14.68 -5.42 16.53
C GLY A 310 13.93 -5.42 15.20
N ARG A 311 13.92 -6.55 14.49
CA ARG A 311 13.17 -6.76 13.25
C ARG A 311 12.29 -7.99 13.37
N LEU A 312 11.06 -7.89 12.86
CA LEU A 312 10.13 -9.02 12.86
C LEU A 312 10.40 -9.91 11.65
N SER A 313 10.52 -11.22 11.84
CA SER A 313 10.68 -12.19 10.76
C SER A 313 9.87 -13.46 11.03
N ALA A 314 9.18 -13.97 10.00
CA ALA A 314 8.39 -15.20 10.03
C ALA A 314 9.12 -16.33 9.28
N CYS A 315 10.23 -16.82 9.84
CA CYS A 315 11.07 -17.84 9.20
C CYS A 315 11.64 -18.79 10.24
N HIS A 316 11.53 -20.11 10.01
CA HIS A 316 12.09 -21.14 10.89
C HIS A 316 13.63 -21.20 10.91
N LEU A 317 14.31 -20.51 9.97
CA LEU A 317 15.78 -20.38 10.03
C LEU A 317 16.23 -19.44 11.14
N ASN A 318 15.32 -18.68 11.71
CA ASN A 318 15.58 -17.70 12.76
C ASN A 318 15.16 -18.21 14.16
N ASP A 319 14.73 -19.49 14.26
CA ASP A 319 14.32 -20.13 15.52
C ASP A 319 15.55 -20.67 16.30
#